data_623e4048483b16365a2841efbd0a2987
#
_entry.id   623e4048483b16365a2841efbd0a2987
#
_cell.length_a   1.000
_cell.length_b   1.000
_cell.length_c   1.000
_cell.angle_alpha   90.00
_cell.angle_beta   90.00
_cell.angle_gamma   90.00
#
_symmetry.space_group_name_H-M   'P 1'
#
loop_
_entity.id
_entity.type
_entity.pdbx_description
1 polymer ?
#
loop_
_entity_poly.entity_id
_entity_poly.type
_entity_poly.pdbx_seq_one_letter_code
_entity_poly.pdbx_strand_id
1 'polypeptide(L)'
;MGSTGTLTVRVYTSQAQIPLEGATVVVAQPGEGGRWKLLSIQSTNSSGKIRNIRIDTPDLGESTAPGGLPGAGGPCALCSVWAEQPGYAMLQVGNVQVFPGVETVQNMELIPLPQGLCSLQQRDERDIPVQNL
;
A
#
# COMPACT_ATOMS: atom_id res chain seq x y z
N MET A 1 24.59 -3.36 -5.27
CA MET A 1 23.63 -4.12 -4.47
C MET A 1 22.48 -3.25 -4.05
N GLY A 2 21.28 -3.74 -4.22
CA GLY A 2 20.11 -2.99 -3.81
C GLY A 2 19.84 -3.14 -2.33
N SER A 3 19.18 -2.15 -1.78
CA SER A 3 18.65 -2.22 -0.43
C SER A 3 17.22 -2.72 -0.47
N THR A 4 16.70 -3.14 0.67
CA THR A 4 15.30 -3.56 0.76
C THR A 4 14.63 -2.90 1.94
N GLY A 5 13.37 -2.62 1.79
CA GLY A 5 12.49 -2.22 2.87
C GLY A 5 11.37 -3.23 3.03
N THR A 6 10.57 -3.07 4.05
CA THR A 6 9.48 -3.99 4.35
C THR A 6 8.17 -3.22 4.37
N LEU A 7 7.14 -3.81 3.77
CA LEU A 7 5.79 -3.24 3.78
C LEU A 7 4.83 -4.21 4.43
N THR A 8 4.05 -3.72 5.36
CA THR A 8 2.94 -4.44 5.97
C THR A 8 1.66 -3.65 5.76
N VAL A 9 0.59 -4.34 5.44
CA VAL A 9 -0.71 -3.70 5.24
C VAL A 9 -1.67 -4.22 6.29
N ARG A 10 -2.40 -3.31 6.91
CA ARG A 10 -3.40 -3.63 7.90
C ARG A 10 -4.75 -3.13 7.40
N VAL A 11 -5.72 -4.03 7.34
CA VAL A 11 -7.06 -3.72 6.84
C VAL A 11 -8.05 -3.81 7.98
N TYR A 12 -8.88 -2.78 8.12
CA TYR A 12 -9.86 -2.71 9.20
C TYR A 12 -11.07 -1.91 8.72
N THR A 13 -12.09 -1.90 9.55
CA THR A 13 -13.29 -1.12 9.26
C THR A 13 -13.69 -0.33 10.51
N SER A 14 -14.34 0.81 10.27
CA SER A 14 -14.88 1.70 11.28
C SER A 14 -13.80 2.38 12.12
N GLN A 15 -14.20 3.41 12.84
CA GLN A 15 -13.28 4.14 13.70
C GLN A 15 -12.76 3.31 14.86
N ALA A 16 -13.46 2.24 15.19
CA ALA A 16 -13.00 1.31 16.21
C ALA A 16 -11.87 0.40 15.73
N GLN A 17 -11.49 0.51 14.45
CA GLN A 17 -10.41 -0.27 13.85
C GLN A 17 -10.60 -1.77 14.00
N ILE A 18 -11.79 -2.23 13.68
CA ILE A 18 -12.12 -3.65 13.74
C ILE A 18 -11.38 -4.36 12.59
N PRO A 19 -10.50 -5.33 12.90
CA PRO A 19 -9.73 -6.01 11.86
C PRO A 19 -10.63 -6.76 10.90
N LEU A 20 -10.29 -6.76 9.63
CA LEU A 20 -11.00 -7.53 8.61
C LEU A 20 -10.15 -8.72 8.21
N GLU A 21 -10.63 -9.92 8.51
CA GLU A 21 -9.98 -11.15 8.12
C GLU A 21 -10.46 -11.58 6.74
N GLY A 22 -9.54 -12.08 5.91
CA GLY A 22 -9.90 -12.58 4.59
C GLY A 22 -10.02 -11.50 3.53
N ALA A 23 -9.63 -10.27 3.83
CA ALA A 23 -9.59 -9.23 2.82
C ALA A 23 -8.45 -9.50 1.84
N THR A 24 -8.68 -9.27 0.56
CA THR A 24 -7.65 -9.44 -0.46
C THR A 24 -6.85 -8.15 -0.55
N VAL A 25 -5.53 -8.28 -0.44
CA VAL A 25 -4.61 -7.15 -0.54
C VAL A 25 -3.67 -7.38 -1.70
N VAL A 26 -3.64 -6.45 -2.64
CA VAL A 26 -2.77 -6.50 -3.80
C VAL A 26 -1.77 -5.37 -3.70
N VAL A 27 -0.49 -5.69 -3.84
CA VAL A 27 0.57 -4.69 -3.82
C VAL A 27 1.29 -4.75 -5.15
N ALA A 28 1.43 -3.60 -5.81
CA ALA A 28 2.09 -3.51 -7.10
C ALA A 28 2.88 -2.22 -7.21
N GLN A 29 3.80 -2.19 -8.15
CA GLN A 29 4.59 -1.01 -8.44
C GLN A 29 4.31 -0.55 -9.86
N PRO A 30 4.32 0.77 -10.10
CA PRO A 30 4.24 1.26 -11.47
C PRO A 30 5.49 0.83 -12.24
N GLY A 31 5.28 0.28 -13.43
CA GLY A 31 6.35 -0.13 -14.31
C GLY A 31 6.39 0.74 -15.55
N GLU A 32 7.27 0.38 -16.46
CA GLU A 32 7.42 1.11 -17.71
C GLU A 32 6.20 0.91 -18.60
N GLY A 33 5.86 1.93 -19.36
CA GLY A 33 4.77 1.83 -20.33
C GLY A 33 3.40 1.76 -19.70
N GLY A 34 3.23 2.24 -18.48
CA GLY A 34 1.94 2.21 -17.81
C GLY A 34 1.55 0.85 -17.27
N ARG A 35 2.44 -0.09 -17.28
CA ARG A 35 2.17 -1.43 -16.75
C ARG A 35 2.45 -1.48 -15.27
N TRP A 36 1.75 -2.39 -14.60
CA TRP A 36 1.96 -2.63 -13.18
C TRP A 36 2.82 -3.86 -12.97
N LYS A 37 3.78 -3.76 -12.06
CA LYS A 37 4.56 -4.91 -11.62
C LYS A 37 3.94 -5.43 -10.34
N LEU A 38 3.35 -6.61 -10.40
CA LEU A 38 2.70 -7.20 -9.24
C LEU A 38 3.78 -7.68 -8.26
N LEU A 39 3.67 -7.25 -7.01
CA LEU A 39 4.59 -7.66 -5.95
C LEU A 39 3.99 -8.73 -5.06
N SER A 40 2.69 -8.63 -4.74
CA SER A 40 2.09 -9.58 -3.80
C SER A 40 0.58 -9.54 -3.89
N ILE A 41 -0.03 -10.70 -3.72
CA ILE A 41 -1.47 -10.85 -3.49
C ILE A 41 -1.61 -11.73 -2.26
N GLN A 42 -2.25 -11.22 -1.23
CA GLN A 42 -2.42 -11.94 0.03
C GLN A 42 -3.79 -11.70 0.59
N SER A 43 -4.24 -12.61 1.45
CA SER A 43 -5.43 -12.41 2.27
C SER A 43 -5.00 -12.04 3.68
N THR A 44 -5.77 -11.18 4.32
CA THR A 44 -5.48 -10.76 5.69
C THR A 44 -5.77 -11.88 6.69
N ASN A 45 -5.02 -11.87 7.78
CA ASN A 45 -5.25 -12.81 8.88
C ASN A 45 -6.30 -12.28 9.86
N SER A 46 -6.45 -12.94 10.99
CA SER A 46 -7.45 -12.54 11.99
C SER A 46 -7.18 -11.17 12.61
N SER A 47 -5.97 -10.68 12.48
CA SER A 47 -5.63 -9.32 12.92
C SER A 47 -5.75 -8.29 11.81
N GLY A 48 -6.24 -8.69 10.63
CA GLY A 48 -6.37 -7.80 9.50
C GLY A 48 -5.06 -7.48 8.81
N LYS A 49 -4.02 -8.26 9.05
CA LYS A 49 -2.70 -7.99 8.51
C LYS A 49 -2.29 -9.02 7.47
N ILE A 50 -1.48 -8.59 6.52
CA ILE A 50 -0.80 -9.50 5.60
C ILE A 50 0.60 -9.80 6.14
N ARG A 51 1.25 -10.81 5.54
CA ARG A 51 2.65 -11.06 5.84
C ARG A 51 3.50 -9.93 5.26
N ASN A 52 4.58 -9.60 5.95
CA ASN A 52 5.48 -8.56 5.50
C ASN A 52 5.99 -8.85 4.09
N ILE A 53 6.02 -7.81 3.26
CA ILE A 53 6.51 -7.89 1.91
C ILE A 53 7.85 -7.19 1.88
N ARG A 54 8.85 -7.88 1.34
CA ARG A 54 10.15 -7.28 1.12
C ARG A 54 10.15 -6.59 -0.24
N ILE A 55 10.53 -5.33 -0.25
CA ILE A 55 10.48 -4.51 -1.46
C ILE A 55 11.86 -3.94 -1.72
N ASP A 56 12.33 -4.10 -2.96
CA ASP A 56 13.61 -3.54 -3.35
C ASP A 56 13.51 -2.02 -3.36
N THR A 57 14.47 -1.38 -2.74
CA THR A 57 14.54 0.06 -2.65
C THR A 57 15.86 0.54 -3.23
N PRO A 58 15.95 1.81 -3.64
CA PRO A 58 17.23 2.36 -4.06
C PRO A 58 18.24 2.32 -2.92
N ASP A 59 19.51 2.19 -3.27
CA ASP A 59 20.57 2.23 -2.27
C ASP A 59 20.66 3.61 -1.64
N LEU A 60 21.03 3.64 -0.36
CA LEU A 60 21.23 4.91 0.31
C LEU A 60 22.28 5.78 -0.39
N GLY A 61 23.27 5.14 -1.01
CA GLY A 61 24.28 5.88 -1.76
C GLY A 61 23.73 6.64 -2.95
N GLU A 62 22.63 6.18 -3.52
CA GLU A 62 22.02 6.86 -4.66
C GLU A 62 21.38 8.18 -4.26
N SER A 63 21.01 8.32 -3.00
CA SER A 63 20.38 9.55 -2.54
C SER A 63 21.40 10.68 -2.39
N THR A 64 22.68 10.37 -2.40
CA THR A 64 23.73 11.37 -2.29
C THR A 64 24.28 11.78 -3.64
N ALA A 65 23.68 11.31 -4.73
CA ALA A 65 24.13 11.70 -6.07
C ALA A 65 24.08 13.20 -6.24
N PRO A 66 25.02 13.78 -6.99
CA PRO A 66 24.96 15.21 -7.27
C PRO A 66 23.62 15.55 -7.94
N GLY A 67 23.00 16.60 -7.50
CA GLY A 67 21.70 16.98 -8.01
C GLY A 67 20.55 16.38 -7.26
N GLY A 68 20.80 15.49 -6.29
CA GLY A 68 19.75 15.04 -5.43
C GLY A 68 19.17 16.20 -4.66
N LEU A 69 17.84 16.27 -4.58
CA LEU A 69 17.20 17.39 -3.90
C LEU A 69 17.19 17.14 -2.40
N PRO A 70 17.83 18.00 -1.63
CA PRO A 70 17.74 17.88 -0.18
C PRO A 70 16.29 18.01 0.24
N GLY A 71 15.87 17.16 1.13
CA GLY A 71 14.49 17.18 1.58
C GLY A 71 13.53 16.40 0.72
N ALA A 72 14.02 15.77 -0.34
CA ALA A 72 13.17 14.90 -1.15
C ALA A 72 12.85 13.57 -0.45
N GLY A 73 13.15 13.45 0.81
CA GLY A 73 12.77 12.28 1.57
C GLY A 73 13.68 11.08 1.42
N GLY A 74 14.83 11.22 0.78
CA GLY A 74 15.76 10.12 0.61
C GLY A 74 15.25 9.06 -0.37
N PRO A 75 16.01 7.99 -0.58
CA PRO A 75 15.63 6.95 -1.53
C PRO A 75 14.45 6.15 -1.00
N CYS A 76 13.46 5.97 -1.84
CA CYS A 76 12.32 5.13 -1.49
C CYS A 76 11.76 4.44 -2.72
N ALA A 77 11.10 3.32 -2.51
CA ALA A 77 10.30 2.69 -3.53
C ALA A 77 8.86 3.14 -3.37
N LEU A 78 8.15 3.28 -4.47
CA LEU A 78 6.75 3.65 -4.45
C LEU A 78 5.91 2.46 -4.84
N CYS A 79 4.85 2.21 -4.07
CA CYS A 79 3.94 1.11 -4.32
C CYS A 79 2.52 1.59 -4.32
N SER A 80 1.65 0.84 -4.97
CA SER A 80 0.21 1.01 -4.85
C SER A 80 -0.36 -0.21 -4.17
N VAL A 81 -1.36 0.00 -3.33
CA VAL A 81 -1.98 -1.06 -2.56
C VAL A 81 -3.48 -1.01 -2.79
N TRP A 82 -4.07 -2.16 -3.12
CA TRP A 82 -5.52 -2.30 -3.22
C TRP A 82 -5.98 -3.26 -2.15
N ALA A 83 -7.11 -2.94 -1.52
CA ALA A 83 -7.73 -3.84 -0.56
C ALA A 83 -9.18 -4.01 -0.92
N GLU A 84 -9.67 -5.24 -0.86
CA GLU A 84 -11.05 -5.56 -1.20
C GLU A 84 -11.58 -6.64 -0.26
N GLN A 85 -12.81 -6.48 0.16
CA GLN A 85 -13.51 -7.44 0.98
C GLN A 85 -14.97 -7.45 0.52
N PRO A 86 -15.59 -8.62 0.32
CA PRO A 86 -17.01 -8.66 -0.04
C PRO A 86 -17.85 -7.88 0.98
N GLY A 87 -18.72 -7.04 0.49
CA GLY A 87 -19.54 -6.18 1.33
C GLY A 87 -18.93 -4.83 1.65
N TYR A 88 -17.75 -4.55 1.13
CA TYR A 88 -17.06 -3.27 1.34
C TYR A 88 -16.63 -2.66 0.02
N ALA A 89 -16.53 -1.34 -0.01
CA ALA A 89 -16.01 -0.66 -1.18
C ALA A 89 -14.49 -0.94 -1.28
N MET A 90 -14.02 -1.19 -2.50
CA MET A 90 -12.60 -1.38 -2.74
C MET A 90 -11.85 -0.08 -2.50
N LEU A 91 -10.71 -0.17 -1.84
CA LEU A 91 -9.86 0.99 -1.57
C LEU A 91 -8.53 0.83 -2.29
N GLN A 92 -8.10 1.88 -2.96
CA GLN A 92 -6.78 1.93 -3.59
C GLN A 92 -6.00 3.08 -2.98
N VAL A 93 -4.78 2.79 -2.56
CA VAL A 93 -3.85 3.78 -2.02
C VAL A 93 -2.61 3.80 -2.89
N GLY A 94 -2.34 4.96 -3.50
CA GLY A 94 -1.16 5.13 -4.33
C GLY A 94 -0.02 5.79 -3.60
N ASN A 95 1.16 5.70 -4.17
CA ASN A 95 2.35 6.40 -3.68
C ASN A 95 2.74 6.03 -2.25
N VAL A 96 2.56 4.77 -1.90
CA VAL A 96 3.03 4.28 -0.61
C VAL A 96 4.55 4.20 -0.65
N GLN A 97 5.21 4.88 0.26
CA GLN A 97 6.67 4.99 0.28
C GLN A 97 7.27 3.91 1.17
N VAL A 98 8.23 3.18 0.62
CA VAL A 98 8.96 2.16 1.36
C VAL A 98 10.44 2.53 1.34
N PHE A 99 11.02 2.68 2.53
CA PHE A 99 12.41 3.13 2.67
C PHE A 99 13.33 1.96 3.00
N PRO A 100 14.61 2.03 2.62
CA PRO A 100 15.57 0.97 2.92
C PRO A 100 15.70 0.74 4.41
N GLY A 101 15.67 -0.52 4.82
CA GLY A 101 15.90 -0.89 6.20
C GLY A 101 14.77 -0.52 7.15
N VAL A 102 13.63 -0.08 6.65
CA VAL A 102 12.52 0.39 7.47
C VAL A 102 11.27 -0.41 7.16
N GLU A 103 10.48 -0.69 8.19
CA GLU A 103 9.16 -1.28 7.99
C GLU A 103 8.13 -0.17 7.83
N THR A 104 7.41 -0.21 6.72
CA THR A 104 6.29 0.70 6.47
C THR A 104 4.99 -0.04 6.75
N VAL A 105 4.13 0.54 7.55
CA VAL A 105 2.81 -0.01 7.83
C VAL A 105 1.77 0.88 7.15
N GLN A 106 1.02 0.29 6.23
CA GLN A 106 -0.05 1.00 5.54
C GLN A 106 -1.38 0.55 6.12
N ASN A 107 -2.09 1.48 6.72
CA ASN A 107 -3.42 1.22 7.26
C ASN A 107 -4.46 1.51 6.20
N MET A 108 -5.41 0.61 6.05
CA MET A 108 -6.47 0.75 5.06
C MET A 108 -7.82 0.50 5.71
N GLU A 109 -8.64 1.53 5.75
CA GLU A 109 -9.99 1.43 6.28
C GLU A 109 -10.96 1.18 5.14
N LEU A 110 -11.70 0.08 5.21
CA LEU A 110 -12.71 -0.24 4.21
C LEU A 110 -14.08 0.21 4.69
N ILE A 111 -14.84 0.76 3.77
CA ILE A 111 -16.15 1.31 4.07
C ILE A 111 -17.21 0.31 3.66
N PRO A 112 -18.12 -0.09 4.59
CA PRO A 112 -19.19 -1.02 4.23
C PRO A 112 -20.08 -0.47 3.14
N LEU A 113 -20.48 -1.34 2.23
CA LEU A 113 -21.41 -0.97 1.18
C LEU A 113 -22.84 -0.97 1.69
N PRO A 114 -23.69 -0.09 1.15
CA PRO A 114 -25.11 -0.21 1.41
C PRO A 114 -25.62 -1.56 0.94
N GLN A 115 -26.65 -2.06 1.62
CA GLN A 115 -27.23 -3.35 1.30
C GLN A 115 -27.69 -3.36 -0.17
N GLY A 116 -27.33 -4.44 -0.87
CA GLY A 116 -27.73 -4.62 -2.25
C GLY A 116 -26.71 -4.15 -3.28
N LEU A 117 -25.64 -3.50 -2.87
CA LEU A 117 -24.57 -3.09 -3.78
C LEU A 117 -23.37 -4.01 -3.64
N CYS A 118 -22.63 -4.14 -4.72
CA CYS A 118 -21.36 -4.87 -4.67
C CYS A 118 -20.19 -3.90 -4.85
N SER A 119 -19.00 -4.34 -4.47
CA SER A 119 -17.81 -3.48 -4.48
C SER A 119 -17.47 -3.00 -5.89
N LEU A 120 -17.80 -3.78 -6.90
CA LEU A 120 -17.52 -3.39 -8.28
C LEU A 120 -18.40 -2.26 -8.77
N GLN A 121 -19.58 -2.10 -8.17
CA GLN A 121 -20.50 -1.06 -8.55
C GLN A 121 -20.21 0.26 -7.85
N GLN A 122 -19.50 0.19 -6.73
CA GLN A 122 -19.17 1.38 -5.97
C GLN A 122 -17.71 1.32 -5.61
N ARG A 123 -16.91 2.10 -6.31
CA ARG A 123 -15.47 2.12 -6.15
C ARG A 123 -15.06 3.42 -5.49
N ASP A 124 -14.36 3.29 -4.38
CA ASP A 124 -13.82 4.44 -3.67
C ASP A 124 -12.34 4.53 -4.01
N GLU A 125 -11.99 5.44 -4.91
CA GLU A 125 -10.61 5.69 -5.27
C GLU A 125 -10.10 6.87 -4.49
N ARG A 126 -9.11 6.63 -3.67
CA ARG A 126 -8.46 7.70 -2.93
C ARG A 126 -7.04 7.81 -3.39
N ASP A 127 -6.76 8.95 -3.97
CA ASP A 127 -5.40 9.31 -4.30
C ASP A 127 -4.87 10.01 -3.09
N ILE A 128 -3.98 9.37 -2.36
CA ILE A 128 -3.44 10.02 -1.18
C ILE A 128 -2.40 11.02 -1.65
N PRO A 129 -2.76 12.29 -1.68
CA PRO A 129 -1.80 13.29 -2.07
C PRO A 129 -0.74 13.31 -1.00
N VAL A 130 0.46 13.54 -1.45
CA VAL A 130 1.58 13.73 -0.59
C VAL A 130 1.17 13.69 0.85
N GLN A 131 1.08 12.60 1.37
CA GLN A 131 0.82 12.29 2.76
C GLN A 131 0.76 13.49 3.68
N ASN A 132 -0.25 14.24 3.57
CA ASN A 132 -0.46 15.32 4.51
C ASN A 132 -0.96 14.77 5.80
N LEU A 133 -0.10 14.22 6.49
CA LEU A 133 -0.47 13.68 7.76
C LEU A 133 -0.26 14.70 8.86
#